data_e0432fc1df4cbfd701c21ba15d796054
#
_entry.id   e0432fc1df4cbfd701c21ba15d796054
#
_cell.length_a   1.000
_cell.length_b   1.000
_cell.length_c   1.000
_cell.angle_alpha   90.00
_cell.angle_beta   90.00
_cell.angle_gamma   90.00
#
_symmetry.space_group_name_H-M   'P 1'
#
loop_
_entity.id
_entity.type
_entity.pdbx_description
1 polymer ?
#
loop_
_entity_poly.entity_id
_entity_poly.type
_entity_poly.pdbx_seq_one_letter_code
_entity_poly.pdbx_strand_id
1 'polypeptide(L)' 'MIAILETDDPVRLSYLKMILEEADLHPFTFDTDSAYRQLPVRLMVPDSEAELALRLIAEVEGPR' A
#
# COMPACT_ATOMS: atom_id res chain seq x y z
N MET A 1 12.63 3.61 1.48
CA MET A 1 11.19 3.29 1.31
C MET A 1 10.95 2.85 -0.12
N ILE A 2 10.11 1.87 -0.27
CA ILE A 2 9.79 1.29 -1.58
C ILE A 2 8.30 1.35 -1.78
N ALA A 3 7.87 1.79 -2.96
CA ALA A 3 6.45 1.79 -3.32
C ALA A 3 6.06 0.37 -3.72
N ILE A 4 5.07 -0.18 -3.06
CA ILE A 4 4.61 -1.53 -3.34
C ILE A 4 3.28 -1.56 -4.06
N LEU A 5 2.61 -0.42 -4.14
CA LEU A 5 1.30 -0.35 -4.75
C LEU A 5 1.00 1.09 -5.10
N GLU A 6 0.28 1.28 -6.18
CA GLU A 6 -0.20 2.60 -6.57
C GLU A 6 -1.64 2.44 -6.97
N THR A 7 -2.53 3.21 -6.34
CA THR A 7 -3.95 3.06 -6.61
C THR A 7 -4.67 4.39 -6.37
N ASP A 8 -5.74 4.59 -7.11
CA ASP A 8 -6.61 5.72 -6.90
C ASP A 8 -7.88 5.34 -6.15
N ASP A 9 -7.96 4.11 -5.68
CA ASP A 9 -9.12 3.61 -4.97
C ASP A 9 -8.87 3.72 -3.46
N PRO A 10 -9.53 4.67 -2.78
CA PRO A 10 -9.27 4.86 -1.35
C PRO A 10 -9.71 3.67 -0.50
N VAL A 11 -10.73 2.96 -0.92
CA VAL A 11 -11.19 1.80 -0.16
C VAL A 11 -10.15 0.69 -0.20
N ARG A 12 -9.63 0.42 -1.39
CA ARG A 12 -8.59 -0.59 -1.55
C ARG A 12 -7.35 -0.20 -0.74
N LEU A 13 -6.98 1.07 -0.82
CA LEU A 13 -5.80 1.54 -0.12
C LEU A 13 -5.94 1.37 1.38
N SER A 14 -7.08 1.75 1.95
CA SER A 14 -7.32 1.61 3.38
C SER A 14 -7.29 0.15 3.81
N TYR A 15 -7.89 -0.71 3.01
CA TYR A 15 -7.96 -2.12 3.31
C TYR A 15 -6.56 -2.74 3.36
N LEU A 16 -5.76 -2.46 2.34
CA LEU A 16 -4.42 -3.02 2.29
C LEU A 16 -3.52 -2.44 3.37
N LYS A 17 -3.68 -1.16 3.65
CA LYS A 17 -2.91 -0.55 4.71
C LYS A 17 -3.21 -1.22 6.04
N MET A 18 -4.48 -1.48 6.31
CA MET A 18 -4.88 -2.15 7.54
C MET A 18 -4.26 -3.53 7.64
N ILE A 19 -4.27 -4.29 6.56
CA ILE A 19 -3.71 -5.63 6.56
C ILE A 19 -2.22 -5.59 6.88
N LEU A 20 -1.52 -4.64 6.29
CA LEU A 20 -0.09 -4.54 6.54
C LEU A 20 0.19 -4.13 7.98
N GLU A 21 -0.62 -3.24 8.53
CA GLU A 21 -0.43 -2.82 9.90
C GLU A 21 -0.70 -3.95 10.88
N GLU A 22 -1.64 -4.81 10.57
CA GLU A 22 -1.91 -5.96 11.42
C GLU A 22 -0.78 -6.97 11.42
N ALA A 23 0.04 -6.95 10.39
CA ALA A 23 1.21 -7.80 10.30
C ALA A 23 2.46 -7.14 10.88
N ASP A 24 2.28 -6.04 11.61
CA ASP A 24 3.38 -5.31 12.23
C ASP A 24 4.30 -4.64 11.22
N LEU A 25 3.79 -4.36 10.03
CA LEU A 25 4.53 -3.61 9.06
C LEU A 25 4.20 -2.12 9.21
N HIS A 26 4.95 -1.29 8.52
CA HIS A 26 4.84 0.15 8.70
C HIS A 26 4.57 0.83 7.36
N PRO A 27 3.34 0.68 6.84
CA PRO A 27 3.02 1.29 5.55
C PRO A 27 2.84 2.79 5.67
N PHE A 28 3.27 3.48 4.63
CA PHE A 28 3.03 4.90 4.48
C PHE A 28 2.29 5.13 3.19
N THR A 29 1.39 6.10 3.19
CA THR A 29 0.79 6.54 1.96
C THR A 29 1.47 7.84 1.55
N PHE A 30 1.81 7.94 0.29
CA PHE A 30 2.46 9.12 -0.22
C PHE A 30 1.54 9.79 -1.23
N ASP A 31 1.13 10.98 -0.89
CA ASP A 31 0.18 11.77 -1.66
C ASP A 31 0.87 13.06 -2.05
N THR A 32 1.29 13.14 -3.30
CA THR A 32 2.11 14.26 -3.72
C THR A 32 1.38 15.58 -3.64
N ASP A 33 0.09 15.57 -3.90
CA ASP A 33 -0.67 16.82 -3.89
C ASP A 33 -2.10 16.52 -3.57
N SER A 34 -2.46 16.78 -2.34
CA SER A 34 -3.81 16.48 -1.87
C SER A 34 -4.88 17.29 -2.59
N ALA A 35 -4.49 18.37 -3.25
CA ALA A 35 -5.45 19.16 -3.99
C ALA A 35 -5.93 18.49 -5.26
N TYR A 36 -5.16 17.55 -5.76
CA TYR A 36 -5.48 16.86 -7.01
C TYR A 36 -5.76 15.39 -6.73
N ARG A 37 -6.98 15.12 -6.41
CA ARG A 37 -7.38 13.78 -6.01
C ARG A 37 -7.35 12.77 -7.13
N GLN A 38 -7.13 13.24 -8.34
CA GLN A 38 -7.07 12.34 -9.49
C GLN A 38 -5.79 11.55 -9.53
N LEU A 39 -4.76 12.04 -8.85
CA LEU A 39 -3.48 11.35 -8.88
C LEU A 39 -3.53 10.14 -7.95
N PRO A 40 -2.97 9.02 -8.38
CA PRO A 40 -2.95 7.84 -7.53
C PRO A 40 -2.07 8.05 -6.32
N VAL A 41 -2.41 7.36 -5.26
CA VAL A 41 -1.65 7.39 -4.04
C VAL A 41 -0.75 6.16 -4.01
N ARG A 42 0.49 6.35 -3.58
CA ARG A 42 1.43 5.26 -3.48
C ARG A 42 1.45 4.73 -2.06
N LEU A 43 1.40 3.43 -1.95
CA LEU A 43 1.55 2.76 -0.66
C LEU A 43 2.99 2.30 -0.57
N MET A 44 3.69 2.78 0.44
CA MET A 44 5.11 2.54 0.58
C MET A 44 5.41 1.89 1.91
N VAL A 45 6.48 1.13 1.93
CA VAL A 45 6.96 0.50 3.15
C VAL A 45 8.47 0.65 3.22
N PRO A 46 9.07 0.50 4.41
CA PRO A 46 10.53 0.44 4.49
C PRO A 46 11.07 -0.70 3.65
N ASP A 47 12.28 -0.52 3.16
CA ASP A 47 12.90 -1.50 2.27
C ASP A 47 12.88 -2.90 2.87
N SER A 48 13.13 -3.00 4.16
CA SER A 48 13.20 -4.31 4.82
C SER A 48 11.86 -5.01 4.89
N GLU A 49 10.78 -4.29 4.67
CA GLU A 49 9.44 -4.87 4.75
C GLU A 49 8.81 -5.11 3.38
N ALA A 50 9.50 -4.70 2.33
CA ALA A 50 8.87 -4.71 1.00
C ALA A 50 8.47 -6.10 0.54
N GLU A 51 9.36 -7.06 0.75
CA GLU A 51 9.09 -8.42 0.27
C GLU A 51 7.88 -9.01 0.96
N LEU A 52 7.82 -8.88 2.27
CA LEU A 52 6.69 -9.42 3.02
C LEU A 52 5.40 -8.67 2.67
N ALA A 53 5.49 -7.35 2.52
CA ALA A 53 4.32 -6.57 2.16
C ALA A 53 3.76 -7.00 0.81
N LEU A 54 4.63 -7.21 -0.17
CA LEU A 54 4.18 -7.66 -1.48
C LEU A 54 3.55 -9.04 -1.40
N ARG A 55 4.10 -9.90 -0.58
CA ARG A 55 3.53 -11.23 -0.40
C ARG A 55 2.14 -11.17 0.21
N LEU A 56 1.96 -10.34 1.22
CA LEU A 56 0.66 -10.21 1.86
C LEU A 56 -0.38 -9.66 0.89
N ILE A 57 0.00 -8.67 0.10
CA ILE A 57 -0.91 -8.13 -0.88
C ILE A 57 -1.30 -9.20 -1.90
N ALA A 58 -0.34 -9.99 -2.32
CA ALA A 58 -0.61 -11.05 -3.28
C ALA A 58 -1.56 -12.09 -2.70
N GLU A 59 -1.45 -12.38 -1.41
CA GLU A 59 -2.34 -13.34 -0.79
C GLU A 59 -3.77 -12.82 -0.71
N VAL A 60 -3.92 -11.54 -0.46
CA VAL A 60 -5.24 -10.94 -0.32
C VAL A 60 -5.88 -10.69 -1.67
N GLU A 61 -5.11 -10.24 -2.63
CA GLU A 61 -5.62 -9.89 -3.96
C GLU A 61 -5.15 -10.85 -5.02
N GLY A 62 -4.54 -11.93 -4.61
CA GLY A 62 -3.87 -12.80 -5.54
C GLY A 62 -4.77 -13.36 -6.60
N PRO A 63 -4.17 -13.94 -7.61
CA PRO A 63 -4.94 -14.55 -8.70
C PRO A 63 -5.71 -15.73 -8.18
N ARG A 64 -6.69 -16.04 -8.94
CA ARG A 64 -7.52 -17.18 -8.61
C ARG A 64 -7.06 -18.36 -9.29
#